data_e1054460522ac2894d0214ad27760fb7
#
_entry.id   e1054460522ac2894d0214ad27760fb7
#
_cell.length_a   1.000
_cell.length_b   1.000
_cell.length_c   1.000
_cell.angle_alpha   90.00
_cell.angle_beta   90.00
_cell.angle_gamma   90.00
#
_symmetry.space_group_name_H-M   'P 1'
#
loop_
_entity.id
_entity.type
_entity.pdbx_description
1 polymer ?
#
loop_
_entity_poly.entity_id
_entity_poly.type
_entity_poly.pdbx_seq_one_letter_code
_entity_poly.pdbx_strand_id
1 'polypeptide(L)'
;MLGLAGIAAGFIPWFLGNGYLPVTFLMYVCSPLVLVVGLSDCIGSQILTPGGKRAQSGKVIVAGAVVNACLNFLLIPHFAALGAAAASVAAECFITFLYLWLGKDFIKPGMLVRYGWKRLVAAVVMLGAVVWTGQFLEQVRGLGPITTFVQIGAGAVVYFLVLLVMHDVFLYRYLGIIYRRLTGQP
;
A
#
# COMPACT_ATOMS: atom_id res chain seq x y z
N MET A 1 -0.24 -2.87 0.08
CA MET A 1 1.14 -3.30 0.26
C MET A 1 1.24 -4.80 0.57
N LEU A 2 0.92 -5.26 1.78
CA LEU A 2 1.10 -6.68 2.18
C LEU A 2 0.33 -7.67 1.28
N GLY A 3 -0.89 -7.36 0.86
CA GLY A 3 -1.64 -8.20 -0.07
C GLY A 3 -0.96 -8.37 -1.43
N LEU A 4 -0.39 -7.29 -1.96
CA LEU A 4 0.36 -7.33 -3.22
C LEU A 4 1.59 -8.22 -3.11
N ALA A 5 2.35 -8.09 -2.01
CA ALA A 5 3.48 -8.96 -1.75
C ALA A 5 3.05 -10.43 -1.58
N GLY A 6 1.92 -10.68 -0.89
CA GLY A 6 1.43 -12.04 -0.65
C GLY A 6 1.02 -12.82 -1.90
N ILE A 7 0.53 -12.13 -2.94
CA ILE A 7 0.14 -12.78 -4.21
C ILE A 7 1.26 -12.86 -5.25
N ALA A 8 2.37 -12.12 -5.06
CA ALA A 8 3.41 -11.95 -6.07
C ALA A 8 3.98 -13.28 -6.59
N ALA A 9 4.29 -14.21 -5.69
CA ALA A 9 4.88 -15.49 -6.04
C ALA A 9 3.95 -16.37 -6.90
N GLY A 10 2.64 -16.33 -6.64
CA GLY A 10 1.65 -17.08 -7.41
C GLY A 10 1.22 -16.37 -8.69
N PHE A 11 1.15 -15.03 -8.66
CA PHE A 11 0.65 -14.23 -9.77
C PHE A 11 1.61 -14.17 -10.96
N ILE A 12 2.89 -13.88 -10.72
CA ILE A 12 3.88 -13.65 -11.79
C ILE A 12 4.05 -14.86 -12.72
N PRO A 13 4.22 -16.10 -12.23
CA PRO A 13 4.46 -17.26 -13.10
C PRO A 13 3.34 -17.54 -14.10
N TRP A 14 2.07 -17.40 -13.68
CA TRP A 14 0.96 -17.68 -14.59
C TRP A 14 0.62 -16.47 -15.48
N PHE A 15 0.85 -15.23 -15.01
CA PHE A 15 0.48 -14.02 -15.76
C PHE A 15 1.54 -13.62 -16.79
N LEU A 16 2.81 -13.62 -16.41
CA LEU A 16 3.94 -13.26 -17.29
C LEU A 16 4.69 -14.48 -17.83
N GLY A 17 4.55 -15.64 -17.20
CA GLY A 17 5.29 -16.86 -17.54
C GLY A 17 6.55 -17.06 -16.70
N ASN A 18 7.09 -18.28 -16.73
CA ASN A 18 8.24 -18.68 -15.90
C ASN A 18 9.54 -17.93 -16.21
N GLY A 19 9.66 -17.33 -17.40
CA GLY A 19 10.82 -16.50 -17.77
C GLY A 19 10.91 -15.19 -17.00
N TYR A 20 9.86 -14.77 -16.31
CA TYR A 20 9.75 -13.49 -15.59
C TYR A 20 9.84 -13.62 -14.07
N LEU A 21 10.36 -14.72 -13.55
CA LEU A 21 10.54 -14.92 -12.10
C LEU A 21 11.25 -13.76 -11.38
N PRO A 22 12.29 -13.09 -11.97
CA PRO A 22 12.90 -11.92 -11.33
C PRO A 22 11.93 -10.75 -11.07
N VAL A 23 10.82 -10.65 -11.82
CA VAL A 23 9.78 -9.64 -11.61
C VAL A 23 9.06 -9.84 -10.28
N THR A 24 9.00 -11.06 -9.75
CA THR A 24 8.46 -11.34 -8.42
C THR A 24 9.23 -10.56 -7.36
N PHE A 25 10.56 -10.57 -7.43
CA PHE A 25 11.38 -9.79 -6.50
C PHE A 25 11.17 -8.28 -6.67
N LEU A 26 11.04 -7.82 -7.91
CA LEU A 26 10.73 -6.42 -8.20
C LEU A 26 9.39 -6.01 -7.57
N MET A 27 8.38 -6.88 -7.63
CA MET A 27 7.07 -6.65 -7.03
C MET A 27 7.15 -6.55 -5.49
N TYR A 28 8.04 -7.33 -4.84
CA TYR A 28 8.32 -7.18 -3.42
C TYR A 28 8.98 -5.83 -3.10
N VAL A 29 9.98 -5.41 -3.87
CA VAL A 29 10.66 -4.11 -3.70
C VAL A 29 9.68 -2.95 -3.92
N CYS A 30 8.78 -3.05 -4.89
CA CYS A 30 7.78 -2.01 -5.17
C CYS A 30 6.57 -2.04 -4.22
N SER A 31 6.31 -3.14 -3.51
CA SER A 31 5.12 -3.25 -2.66
C SER A 31 5.00 -2.15 -1.59
N PRO A 32 6.08 -1.65 -0.96
CA PRO A 32 6.02 -0.54 -0.02
C PRO A 32 5.52 0.78 -0.63
N LEU A 33 5.68 0.97 -1.95
CA LEU A 33 5.20 2.18 -2.63
C LEU A 33 3.70 2.43 -2.39
N VAL A 34 2.89 1.38 -2.37
CA VAL A 34 1.44 1.51 -2.14
C VAL A 34 1.14 2.21 -0.81
N LEU A 35 1.92 1.91 0.24
CA LEU A 35 1.77 2.55 1.54
C LEU A 35 2.33 3.98 1.55
N VAL A 36 3.54 4.13 1.02
CA VAL A 36 4.29 5.39 1.06
C VAL A 36 3.60 6.45 0.21
N VAL A 37 3.20 6.11 -1.02
CA VAL A 37 2.45 7.00 -1.92
C VAL A 37 1.07 7.34 -1.33
N GLY A 38 0.35 6.34 -0.81
CA GLY A 38 -0.95 6.59 -0.17
C GLY A 38 -0.85 7.54 1.03
N LEU A 39 0.24 7.45 1.80
CA LEU A 39 0.49 8.36 2.92
C LEU A 39 0.88 9.75 2.44
N SER A 40 1.76 9.86 1.44
CA SER A 40 2.19 11.15 0.86
C SER A 40 1.01 11.89 0.23
N ASP A 41 0.17 11.20 -0.54
CA ASP A 41 -1.04 11.78 -1.14
C ASP A 41 -2.04 12.27 -0.09
N CYS A 42 -2.26 11.48 0.95
CA CYS A 42 -3.14 11.89 2.05
C CYS A 42 -2.63 13.18 2.71
N ILE A 43 -1.33 13.27 3.01
CA ILE A 43 -0.75 14.44 3.67
C ILE A 43 -0.70 15.63 2.70
N GLY A 44 -0.21 15.44 1.50
CA GLY A 44 -0.04 16.50 0.51
C GLY A 44 -1.36 17.12 0.05
N SER A 45 -2.28 16.26 -0.40
CA SER A 45 -3.53 16.71 -1.02
C SER A 45 -4.61 17.05 0.00
N GLN A 46 -4.76 16.25 1.07
CA GLN A 46 -5.89 16.37 1.99
C GLN A 46 -5.58 17.20 3.24
N ILE A 47 -4.30 17.38 3.60
CA ILE A 47 -3.91 18.13 4.78
C ILE A 47 -3.19 19.43 4.42
N LEU A 48 -2.08 19.34 3.67
CA LEU A 48 -1.25 20.51 3.38
C LEU A 48 -1.91 21.48 2.40
N THR A 49 -2.60 20.97 1.38
CA THR A 49 -3.27 21.79 0.37
C THR A 49 -4.40 22.63 0.97
N PRO A 50 -5.38 22.06 1.71
CA PRO A 50 -6.40 22.84 2.41
C PRO A 50 -5.81 23.68 3.57
N GLY A 51 -4.70 23.24 4.18
CA GLY A 51 -3.98 23.97 5.22
C GLY A 51 -3.19 25.19 4.75
N GLY A 52 -3.36 25.61 3.48
CA GLY A 52 -2.69 26.79 2.91
C GLY A 52 -1.23 26.56 2.51
N LYS A 53 -0.71 25.33 2.62
CA LYS A 53 0.69 24.98 2.28
C LYS A 53 0.85 24.40 0.87
N ARG A 54 -0.08 24.70 -0.06
CA ARG A 54 -0.09 24.16 -1.44
C ARG A 54 1.22 24.43 -2.21
N ALA A 55 1.74 25.66 -2.13
CA ALA A 55 2.98 26.02 -2.81
C ALA A 55 4.21 25.26 -2.25
N GLN A 56 4.21 25.02 -0.94
CA GLN A 56 5.26 24.23 -0.29
C GLN A 56 5.16 22.76 -0.66
N SER A 57 3.94 22.21 -0.74
CA SER A 57 3.67 20.86 -1.22
C SER A 57 4.19 20.66 -2.66
N GLY A 58 3.95 21.62 -3.56
CA GLY A 58 4.50 21.60 -4.92
C GLY A 58 6.03 21.58 -4.95
N LYS A 59 6.71 22.35 -4.08
CA LYS A 59 8.18 22.32 -3.98
C LYS A 59 8.71 20.96 -3.53
N VAL A 60 8.00 20.27 -2.62
CA VAL A 60 8.37 18.93 -2.18
C VAL A 60 8.30 17.92 -3.33
N ILE A 61 7.24 17.99 -4.15
CA ILE A 61 7.11 17.11 -5.33
C ILE A 61 8.28 17.33 -6.30
N VAL A 62 8.63 18.59 -6.60
CA VAL A 62 9.76 18.90 -7.46
C VAL A 62 11.08 18.39 -6.86
N ALA A 63 11.30 18.59 -5.56
CA ALA A 63 12.47 18.05 -4.88
C ALA A 63 12.54 16.52 -4.96
N GLY A 64 11.40 15.84 -4.76
CA GLY A 64 11.29 14.38 -4.91
C GLY A 64 11.59 13.91 -6.33
N ALA A 65 11.11 14.63 -7.35
CA ALA A 65 11.40 14.32 -8.75
C ALA A 65 12.91 14.44 -9.06
N VAL A 66 13.57 15.46 -8.53
CA VAL A 66 15.03 15.62 -8.69
C VAL A 66 15.78 14.49 -7.99
N VAL A 67 15.40 14.13 -6.75
CA VAL A 67 16.00 13.01 -6.02
C VAL A 67 15.79 11.70 -6.80
N ASN A 68 14.58 11.45 -7.32
CA ASN A 68 14.29 10.28 -8.13
C ASN A 68 15.18 10.23 -9.38
N ALA A 69 15.29 11.33 -10.11
CA ALA A 69 16.15 11.40 -11.31
C ALA A 69 17.63 11.12 -10.98
N CYS A 70 18.16 11.72 -9.92
CA CYS A 70 19.53 11.48 -9.46
C CYS A 70 19.77 10.02 -9.07
N LEU A 71 18.83 9.44 -8.29
CA LEU A 71 18.93 8.05 -7.85
C LEU A 71 18.81 7.08 -9.04
N ASN A 72 17.93 7.35 -10.00
CA ASN A 72 17.83 6.56 -11.22
C ASN A 72 19.13 6.60 -12.02
N PHE A 73 19.74 7.76 -12.18
CA PHE A 73 21.01 7.91 -12.89
C PHE A 73 22.14 7.13 -12.21
N LEU A 74 22.14 7.04 -10.89
CA LEU A 74 23.14 6.29 -10.13
C LEU A 74 22.87 4.79 -10.08
N LEU A 75 21.60 4.37 -9.90
CA LEU A 75 21.26 2.98 -9.59
C LEU A 75 20.94 2.14 -10.83
N ILE A 76 20.35 2.72 -11.87
CA ILE A 76 19.98 1.96 -13.07
C ILE A 76 21.20 1.33 -13.78
N PRO A 77 22.36 2.00 -13.94
CA PRO A 77 23.51 1.40 -14.58
C PRO A 77 24.05 0.15 -13.87
N HIS A 78 23.85 0.06 -12.56
CA HIS A 78 24.37 -1.05 -11.75
C HIS A 78 23.33 -2.14 -11.48
N PHE A 79 22.05 -1.78 -11.35
CA PHE A 79 20.99 -2.68 -10.90
C PHE A 79 19.81 -2.78 -11.88
N ALA A 80 19.88 -2.13 -13.04
CA ALA A 80 18.82 -2.14 -14.05
C ALA A 80 17.42 -1.85 -13.46
N ALA A 81 16.45 -2.72 -13.69
CA ALA A 81 15.07 -2.55 -13.22
C ALA A 81 14.95 -2.47 -11.68
N LEU A 82 15.79 -3.20 -10.95
CA LEU A 82 15.85 -3.12 -9.48
C LEU A 82 16.34 -1.75 -9.01
N GLY A 83 17.30 -1.17 -9.72
CA GLY A 83 17.79 0.19 -9.45
C GLY A 83 16.68 1.23 -9.60
N ALA A 84 15.89 1.13 -10.67
CA ALA A 84 14.74 2.02 -10.89
C ALA A 84 13.67 1.87 -9.81
N ALA A 85 13.34 0.63 -9.42
CA ALA A 85 12.38 0.36 -8.35
C ALA A 85 12.85 0.93 -7.00
N ALA A 86 14.10 0.68 -6.63
CA ALA A 86 14.70 1.18 -5.39
C ALA A 86 14.76 2.72 -5.38
N ALA A 87 15.13 3.35 -6.50
CA ALA A 87 15.12 4.80 -6.65
C ALA A 87 13.73 5.39 -6.43
N SER A 88 12.70 4.78 -7.02
CA SER A 88 11.32 5.22 -6.85
C SER A 88 10.85 5.10 -5.40
N VAL A 89 11.13 3.98 -4.73
CA VAL A 89 10.80 3.79 -3.30
C VAL A 89 11.51 4.83 -2.44
N ALA A 90 12.79 5.05 -2.67
CA ALA A 90 13.58 6.02 -1.90
C ALA A 90 13.09 7.47 -2.10
N ALA A 91 12.76 7.84 -3.34
CA ALA A 91 12.23 9.17 -3.64
C ALA A 91 10.86 9.40 -2.99
N GLU A 92 9.96 8.42 -3.02
CA GLU A 92 8.66 8.52 -2.36
C GLU A 92 8.77 8.56 -0.83
N CYS A 93 9.70 7.78 -0.25
CA CYS A 93 10.02 7.89 1.18
C CYS A 93 10.53 9.30 1.53
N PHE A 94 11.37 9.91 0.69
CA PHE A 94 11.85 11.27 0.86
C PHE A 94 10.71 12.30 0.80
N ILE A 95 9.82 12.20 -0.20
CA ILE A 95 8.62 13.06 -0.32
C ILE A 95 7.76 12.92 0.95
N THR A 96 7.47 11.69 1.36
CA THR A 96 6.65 11.41 2.55
C THR A 96 7.27 11.99 3.81
N PHE A 97 8.58 11.84 3.97
CA PHE A 97 9.32 12.43 5.09
C PHE A 97 9.18 13.97 5.11
N LEU A 98 9.38 14.62 3.97
CA LEU A 98 9.21 16.08 3.87
C LEU A 98 7.77 16.51 4.14
N TYR A 99 6.78 15.75 3.69
CA TYR A 99 5.37 16.03 3.96
C TYR A 99 5.03 15.87 5.45
N LEU A 100 5.56 14.87 6.13
CA LEU A 100 5.41 14.72 7.58
C LEU A 100 6.06 15.88 8.34
N TRP A 101 7.23 16.31 7.88
CA TRP A 101 7.93 17.46 8.48
C TRP A 101 7.17 18.77 8.29
N LEU A 102 6.65 19.03 7.08
CA LEU A 102 5.83 20.23 6.79
C LEU A 102 4.47 20.17 7.48
N GLY A 103 3.92 18.99 7.66
CA GLY A 103 2.62 18.74 8.27
C GLY A 103 2.63 18.59 9.79
N LYS A 104 3.78 18.72 10.44
CA LYS A 104 3.93 18.50 11.90
C LYS A 104 2.94 19.29 12.76
N ASP A 105 2.54 20.49 12.31
CA ASP A 105 1.58 21.35 13.01
C ASP A 105 0.14 20.83 12.94
N PHE A 106 -0.16 20.04 11.90
CA PHE A 106 -1.49 19.46 11.64
C PHE A 106 -1.60 18.00 12.09
N ILE A 107 -0.47 17.27 12.09
CA ILE A 107 -0.42 15.82 12.33
C ILE A 107 0.26 15.57 13.66
N LYS A 108 -0.50 15.06 14.63
CA LYS A 108 0.07 14.58 15.89
C LYS A 108 0.55 13.13 15.70
N PRO A 109 1.85 12.80 15.89
CA PRO A 109 2.39 11.45 15.67
C PRO A 109 1.63 10.36 16.43
N GLY A 110 1.18 10.64 17.65
CA GLY A 110 0.38 9.72 18.45
C GLY A 110 -0.97 9.34 17.84
N MET A 111 -1.52 10.20 16.95
CA MET A 111 -2.77 9.89 16.24
C MET A 111 -2.54 8.83 15.16
N LEU A 112 -1.44 8.91 14.41
CA LEU A 112 -1.06 7.92 13.41
C LEU A 112 -0.88 6.53 14.03
N VAL A 113 -0.18 6.44 15.15
CA VAL A 113 0.01 5.18 15.88
C VAL A 113 -1.30 4.66 16.45
N ARG A 114 -2.09 5.51 17.12
CA ARG A 114 -3.34 5.13 17.77
C ARG A 114 -4.39 4.56 16.82
N TYR A 115 -4.48 5.09 15.59
CA TYR A 115 -5.44 4.63 14.58
C TYR A 115 -4.84 3.67 13.55
N GLY A 116 -3.52 3.67 13.38
CA GLY A 116 -2.83 2.83 12.39
C GLY A 116 -2.58 1.40 12.83
N TRP A 117 -2.33 1.16 14.12
CA TRP A 117 -1.93 -0.16 14.61
C TRP A 117 -2.96 -1.27 14.34
N LYS A 118 -4.27 -0.98 14.50
CA LYS A 118 -5.34 -1.94 14.21
C LYS A 118 -5.32 -2.39 12.75
N ARG A 119 -5.13 -1.43 11.84
CA ARG A 119 -5.04 -1.69 10.39
C ARG A 119 -3.77 -2.46 10.03
N LEU A 120 -2.67 -2.20 10.75
CA LEU A 120 -1.43 -2.93 10.57
C LEU A 120 -1.60 -4.39 11.01
N VAL A 121 -2.20 -4.64 12.17
CA VAL A 121 -2.53 -6.00 12.63
C VAL A 121 -3.44 -6.70 11.62
N ALA A 122 -4.52 -6.04 11.18
CA ALA A 122 -5.42 -6.60 10.17
C ALA A 122 -4.69 -6.94 8.86
N ALA A 123 -3.75 -6.09 8.43
CA ALA A 123 -2.96 -6.32 7.23
C ALA A 123 -1.97 -7.49 7.37
N VAL A 124 -1.40 -7.71 8.57
CA VAL A 124 -0.51 -8.85 8.84
C VAL A 124 -1.31 -10.16 8.87
N VAL A 125 -2.48 -10.17 9.52
CA VAL A 125 -3.37 -11.35 9.54
C VAL A 125 -3.87 -11.65 8.13
N MET A 126 -4.24 -10.64 7.35
CA MET A 126 -4.59 -10.76 5.93
C MET A 126 -3.46 -11.39 5.12
N LEU A 127 -2.21 -10.95 5.32
CA LEU A 127 -1.05 -11.53 4.64
C LEU A 127 -0.93 -13.02 4.92
N GLY A 128 -1.05 -13.42 6.19
CA GLY A 128 -1.06 -14.83 6.57
C GLY A 128 -2.14 -15.64 5.87
N ALA A 129 -3.36 -15.10 5.81
CA ALA A 129 -4.49 -15.74 5.11
C ALA A 129 -4.25 -15.84 3.59
N VAL A 130 -3.71 -14.79 2.96
CA VAL A 130 -3.39 -14.78 1.52
C VAL A 130 -2.32 -15.81 1.18
N VAL A 131 -1.25 -15.88 1.98
CA VAL A 131 -0.17 -16.86 1.78
C VAL A 131 -0.69 -18.29 1.98
N TRP A 132 -1.44 -18.53 3.05
CA TRP A 132 -2.01 -19.85 3.35
C TRP A 132 -2.98 -20.32 2.29
N THR A 133 -3.94 -19.47 1.89
CA THR A 133 -4.87 -19.78 0.79
C THR A 133 -4.15 -20.02 -0.53
N GLY A 134 -3.07 -19.29 -0.79
CA GLY A 134 -2.25 -19.48 -1.98
C GLY A 134 -1.62 -20.87 -2.02
N GLN A 135 -0.90 -21.24 -0.98
CA GLN A 135 -0.25 -22.53 -0.88
C GLN A 135 -1.25 -23.70 -0.97
N PHE A 136 -2.40 -23.56 -0.31
CA PHE A 136 -3.45 -24.59 -0.34
C PHE A 136 -4.06 -24.76 -1.74
N LEU A 137 -4.42 -23.65 -2.41
CA LEU A 137 -5.01 -23.72 -3.75
C LEU A 137 -4.00 -24.15 -4.81
N GLU A 138 -2.72 -23.79 -4.66
CA GLU A 138 -1.65 -24.21 -5.55
C GLU A 138 -1.50 -25.74 -5.55
N GLN A 139 -1.60 -26.38 -4.38
CA GLN A 139 -1.57 -27.84 -4.25
C GLN A 139 -2.79 -28.52 -4.89
N VAL A 140 -3.97 -27.89 -4.84
CA VAL A 140 -5.24 -28.50 -5.31
C VAL A 140 -5.50 -28.22 -6.80
N ARG A 141 -5.21 -27.01 -7.29
CA ARG A 141 -5.56 -26.53 -8.63
C ARG A 141 -4.39 -26.04 -9.47
N GLY A 142 -3.21 -25.89 -8.87
CA GLY A 142 -2.06 -25.26 -9.51
C GLY A 142 -2.17 -23.73 -9.55
N LEU A 143 -1.15 -23.11 -10.16
CA LEU A 143 -1.08 -21.68 -10.37
C LEU A 143 -2.04 -21.25 -11.51
N GLY A 144 -2.82 -20.20 -11.27
CA GLY A 144 -3.73 -19.70 -12.29
C GLY A 144 -4.57 -18.49 -11.83
N PRO A 145 -5.37 -17.92 -12.75
CA PRO A 145 -6.18 -16.74 -12.44
C PRO A 145 -7.17 -16.97 -11.31
N ILE A 146 -7.82 -18.15 -11.28
CA ILE A 146 -8.79 -18.48 -10.24
C ILE A 146 -8.13 -18.48 -8.86
N THR A 147 -6.96 -19.09 -8.74
CA THR A 147 -6.19 -19.13 -7.48
C THR A 147 -5.89 -17.69 -7.00
N THR A 148 -5.44 -16.81 -7.88
CA THR A 148 -5.13 -15.43 -7.55
C THR A 148 -6.38 -14.63 -7.13
N PHE A 149 -7.51 -14.78 -7.86
CA PHE A 149 -8.74 -14.07 -7.49
C PHE A 149 -9.31 -14.56 -6.16
N VAL A 150 -9.24 -15.86 -5.88
CA VAL A 150 -9.66 -16.42 -4.59
C VAL A 150 -8.75 -15.91 -3.46
N GLN A 151 -7.43 -15.82 -3.67
CA GLN A 151 -6.50 -15.25 -2.69
C GLN A 151 -6.86 -13.78 -2.38
N ILE A 152 -7.12 -12.97 -3.42
CA ILE A 152 -7.50 -11.56 -3.26
C ILE A 152 -8.82 -11.46 -2.47
N GLY A 153 -9.82 -12.26 -2.86
CA GLY A 153 -11.12 -12.29 -2.18
C GLY A 153 -11.01 -12.71 -0.72
N ALA A 154 -10.30 -13.81 -0.45
CA ALA A 154 -10.06 -14.29 0.91
C ALA A 154 -9.30 -13.24 1.76
N GLY A 155 -8.27 -12.63 1.19
CA GLY A 155 -7.52 -11.55 1.84
C GLY A 155 -8.41 -10.36 2.21
N ALA A 156 -9.25 -9.91 1.28
CA ALA A 156 -10.18 -8.81 1.53
C ALA A 156 -11.19 -9.16 2.64
N VAL A 157 -11.80 -10.35 2.58
CA VAL A 157 -12.75 -10.80 3.60
C VAL A 157 -12.09 -10.86 4.98
N VAL A 158 -10.91 -11.47 5.09
CA VAL A 158 -10.18 -11.58 6.36
C VAL A 158 -9.81 -10.19 6.89
N TYR A 159 -9.33 -9.28 6.03
CA TYR A 159 -8.99 -7.92 6.43
C TYR A 159 -10.18 -7.18 7.05
N PHE A 160 -11.33 -7.21 6.37
CA PHE A 160 -12.54 -6.55 6.87
C PHE A 160 -13.09 -7.22 8.13
N LEU A 161 -13.05 -8.56 8.23
CA LEU A 161 -13.47 -9.29 9.41
C LEU A 161 -12.61 -8.92 10.64
N VAL A 162 -11.29 -8.86 10.48
CA VAL A 162 -10.39 -8.46 11.58
C VAL A 162 -10.68 -7.02 12.00
N LEU A 163 -10.90 -6.09 11.08
CA LEU A 163 -11.26 -4.71 11.42
C LEU A 163 -12.63 -4.62 12.14
N LEU A 164 -13.60 -5.45 11.76
CA LEU A 164 -14.88 -5.55 12.46
C LEU A 164 -14.70 -6.03 13.91
N VAL A 165 -13.93 -7.11 14.09
CA VAL A 165 -13.63 -7.67 15.42
C VAL A 165 -12.86 -6.66 16.29
N MET A 166 -11.92 -5.92 15.70
CA MET A 166 -11.15 -4.89 16.41
C MET A 166 -11.92 -3.59 16.64
N HIS A 167 -13.19 -3.51 16.25
CA HIS A 167 -14.03 -2.33 16.37
C HIS A 167 -13.34 -1.06 15.84
N ASP A 168 -12.91 -1.10 14.55
CA ASP A 168 -12.31 0.08 13.91
C ASP A 168 -13.38 1.16 13.74
N VAL A 169 -13.12 2.34 14.32
CA VAL A 169 -14.07 3.47 14.38
C VAL A 169 -14.50 3.93 12.97
N PHE A 170 -13.57 3.86 12.00
CA PHE A 170 -13.89 4.27 10.63
C PHE A 170 -14.84 3.28 9.95
N LEU A 171 -14.58 1.98 10.10
CA LEU A 171 -15.41 0.96 9.47
C LEU A 171 -16.85 1.02 10.02
N TYR A 172 -17.00 1.13 11.34
CA TYR A 172 -18.33 1.25 11.96
C TYR A 172 -19.06 2.54 11.55
N ARG A 173 -18.35 3.66 11.40
CA ARG A 173 -18.95 4.91 10.92
C ARG A 173 -19.44 4.75 9.47
N TYR A 174 -18.66 4.14 8.58
CA TYR A 174 -19.06 3.91 7.20
C TYR A 174 -20.24 2.94 7.08
N LEU A 175 -20.21 1.83 7.81
CA LEU A 175 -21.33 0.89 7.88
C LEU A 175 -22.60 1.57 8.37
N GLY A 176 -22.50 2.43 9.37
CA GLY A 176 -23.64 3.21 9.86
C GLY A 176 -24.22 4.17 8.81
N ILE A 177 -23.37 4.82 8.00
CA ILE A 177 -23.80 5.69 6.91
C ILE A 177 -24.51 4.87 5.81
N ILE A 178 -23.94 3.72 5.42
CA ILE A 178 -24.53 2.84 4.41
C ILE A 178 -25.89 2.31 4.90
N TYR A 179 -25.95 1.86 6.16
CA TYR A 179 -27.20 1.36 6.78
C TYR A 179 -28.31 2.43 6.77
N ARG A 180 -28.00 3.67 7.18
CA ARG A 180 -28.96 4.78 7.13
C ARG A 180 -29.44 5.10 5.71
N ARG A 181 -28.54 5.06 4.72
CA ARG A 181 -28.92 5.27 3.31
C ARG A 181 -29.82 4.15 2.77
N LEU A 182 -29.59 2.91 3.17
CA LEU A 182 -30.40 1.76 2.73
C LEU A 182 -31.75 1.70 3.44
N THR A 183 -31.82 2.16 4.69
CA THR A 183 -33.07 2.15 5.48
C THR A 183 -33.89 3.43 5.35
N GLY A 184 -33.40 4.43 4.58
CA GLY A 184 -34.11 5.70 4.38
C GLY A 184 -34.27 6.53 5.65
N GLN A 185 -33.51 6.21 6.71
CA GLN A 185 -33.52 7.00 7.94
C GLN A 185 -32.62 8.24 7.81
N PRO A 186 -33.10 9.44 8.21
CA PRO A 186 -32.33 10.68 8.16
C PRO A 186 -31.10 10.68 9.07
#